data_0193a1f41ab96155c5f426097fc79d9f
#
_entry.id   0193a1f41ab96155c5f426097fc79d9f
#
_cell.length_a   1.000
_cell.length_b   1.000
_cell.length_c   1.000
_cell.angle_alpha   90.00
_cell.angle_beta   90.00
_cell.angle_gamma   90.00
#
_symmetry.space_group_name_H-M   'P 1'
#
loop_
_entity.id
_entity.type
_entity.pdbx_description
1 polymer ?
#
loop_
_entity_poly.entity_id
_entity_poly.type
_entity_poly.pdbx_seq_one_letter_code
_entity_poly.pdbx_strand_id
1 'polypeptide(L)'
;MRSATKHEKAMLEKINKEIDLGRIAGPFTEKPISNLRLNPVGVVPKSNGGWRLISHLSSPFGESVNDFIDPNLCSVSYSRFDDVIEKIQKLGKSTKLGKKDFKWISFIAFISW
;
A
#
# COMPACT_ATOMS: atom_id res chain seq x y z
N MET A 1 9.98 -0.84 -12.37
CA MET A 1 9.76 0.64 -12.20
C MET A 1 11.11 1.34 -12.23
N ARG A 2 11.21 2.54 -12.85
CA ARG A 2 12.48 3.31 -12.90
C ARG A 2 13.07 3.63 -11.52
N SER A 3 12.22 3.84 -10.51
CA SER A 3 12.66 4.08 -9.14
C SER A 3 13.33 2.86 -8.49
N ALA A 4 12.96 1.65 -8.85
CA ALA A 4 13.60 0.42 -8.37
C ALA A 4 15.06 0.36 -8.82
N THR A 5 15.34 0.59 -10.11
CA THR A 5 16.69 0.59 -10.65
C THR A 5 17.53 1.77 -10.12
N LYS A 6 16.91 2.95 -9.99
CA LYS A 6 17.61 4.16 -9.51
C LYS A 6 17.96 4.10 -8.02
N HIS A 7 17.18 3.41 -7.21
CA HIS A 7 17.30 3.34 -5.75
C HIS A 7 17.29 1.89 -5.24
N GLU A 8 17.98 1.01 -5.95
CA GLU A 8 18.00 -0.43 -5.69
C GLU A 8 18.39 -0.77 -4.25
N LYS A 9 19.44 -0.15 -3.73
CA LYS A 9 19.90 -0.35 -2.36
C LYS A 9 18.80 -0.03 -1.34
N ALA A 10 18.14 1.11 -1.48
CA ALA A 10 17.06 1.51 -0.58
C ALA A 10 15.84 0.58 -0.70
N MET A 11 15.57 0.07 -1.90
CA MET A 11 14.50 -0.91 -2.13
C MET A 11 14.83 -2.24 -1.44
N LEU A 12 16.02 -2.78 -1.63
CA LEU A 12 16.45 -4.04 -1.01
C LEU A 12 16.48 -3.94 0.53
N GLU A 13 16.99 -2.85 1.09
CA GLU A 13 16.96 -2.61 2.53
C GLU A 13 15.52 -2.63 3.07
N LYS A 14 14.57 -2.04 2.33
CA LYS A 14 13.15 -2.05 2.72
C LYS A 14 12.53 -3.44 2.64
N ILE A 15 12.79 -4.18 1.56
CA ILE A 15 12.29 -5.55 1.39
C ILE A 15 12.83 -6.45 2.50
N ASN A 16 14.13 -6.44 2.75
CA ASN A 16 14.76 -7.24 3.79
C ASN A 16 14.18 -6.94 5.18
N LYS A 17 13.99 -5.66 5.48
CA LYS A 17 13.35 -5.27 6.75
C LYS A 17 11.92 -5.82 6.89
N GLU A 18 11.15 -5.86 5.81
CA GLU A 18 9.78 -6.40 5.87
C GLU A 18 9.78 -7.93 5.95
N ILE A 19 10.81 -8.60 5.36
CA ILE A 19 11.04 -10.04 5.52
C ILE A 19 11.39 -10.36 6.98
N ASP A 20 12.34 -9.64 7.59
CA ASP A 20 12.75 -9.82 8.98
C ASP A 20 11.58 -9.62 9.96
N LEU A 21 10.65 -8.76 9.62
CA LEU A 21 9.42 -8.54 10.38
C LEU A 21 8.31 -9.57 10.10
N GLY A 22 8.57 -10.56 9.24
CA GLY A 22 7.60 -11.60 8.87
C GLY A 22 6.39 -11.09 8.08
N ARG A 23 6.49 -9.90 7.44
CA ARG A 23 5.41 -9.29 6.66
C ARG A 23 5.47 -9.62 5.19
N ILE A 24 6.62 -10.07 4.71
CA ILE A 24 6.90 -10.47 3.35
C ILE A 24 7.53 -11.85 3.40
N ALA A 25 7.08 -12.76 2.55
CA ALA A 25 7.69 -14.07 2.37
C ALA A 25 8.66 -14.05 1.19
N GLY A 26 9.76 -14.77 1.30
CA GLY A 26 10.78 -14.88 0.28
C GLY A 26 12.18 -14.46 0.78
N PRO A 27 13.16 -14.28 -0.12
CA PRO A 27 13.05 -14.42 -1.59
C PRO A 27 12.80 -15.87 -2.03
N PHE A 28 12.10 -16.04 -3.13
CA PHE A 28 11.85 -17.33 -3.76
C PHE A 28 12.65 -17.44 -5.05
N THR A 29 13.29 -18.57 -5.28
CA THR A 29 14.00 -18.88 -6.55
C THR A 29 13.03 -19.30 -7.65
N GLU A 30 11.87 -19.83 -7.29
CA GLU A 30 10.80 -20.24 -8.20
C GLU A 30 9.46 -19.67 -7.71
N LYS A 31 8.47 -19.64 -8.60
CA LYS A 31 7.13 -19.23 -8.19
C LYS A 31 6.55 -20.20 -7.15
N PRO A 32 6.25 -19.74 -5.93
CA PRO A 32 5.73 -20.63 -4.88
C PRO A 32 4.29 -21.11 -5.17
N ILE A 33 3.58 -20.43 -6.09
CA ILE A 33 2.21 -20.75 -6.50
C ILE A 33 2.10 -20.56 -8.02
N SER A 34 1.52 -21.53 -8.73
CA SER A 34 1.47 -21.54 -10.19
C SER A 34 0.74 -20.33 -10.81
N ASN A 35 -0.33 -19.88 -10.15
CA ASN A 35 -1.15 -18.74 -10.59
C ASN A 35 -0.71 -17.39 -10.00
N LEU A 36 0.51 -17.32 -9.46
CA LEU A 36 1.03 -16.09 -8.88
C LEU A 36 1.18 -14.99 -9.93
N ARG A 37 0.63 -13.82 -9.62
CA ARG A 37 0.78 -12.62 -10.44
C ARG A 37 1.98 -11.80 -9.99
N LEU A 38 2.77 -11.34 -10.94
CA LEU A 38 3.93 -10.49 -10.70
C LEU A 38 3.59 -9.04 -10.96
N ASN A 39 3.84 -8.18 -9.99
CA ASN A 39 3.65 -6.73 -10.13
C ASN A 39 4.99 -6.01 -9.94
N PRO A 40 5.27 -4.98 -10.74
CA PRO A 40 6.48 -4.17 -10.57
C PRO A 40 6.49 -3.49 -9.20
N VAL A 41 7.66 -3.47 -8.57
CA VAL A 41 7.90 -2.82 -7.28
C VAL A 41 8.82 -1.62 -7.45
N GLY A 42 8.67 -0.64 -6.61
CA GLY A 42 9.53 0.53 -6.58
C GLY A 42 9.53 1.21 -5.22
N VAL A 43 10.29 2.29 -5.11
CA VAL A 43 10.37 3.11 -3.89
C VAL A 43 10.07 4.57 -4.19
N VAL A 44 9.44 5.23 -3.23
CA VAL A 44 9.20 6.67 -3.24
C VAL A 44 9.71 7.29 -1.94
N PRO A 45 10.28 8.50 -1.99
CA PRO A 45 10.74 9.18 -0.79
C PRO A 45 9.55 9.59 0.10
N LYS A 46 9.79 9.57 1.40
CA LYS A 46 8.89 10.14 2.41
C LYS A 46 9.34 11.54 2.77
N SER A 47 8.42 12.37 3.27
CA SER A 47 8.72 13.72 3.77
C SER A 47 9.76 13.75 4.92
N ASN A 48 9.85 12.66 5.68
CA ASN A 48 10.82 12.50 6.78
C ASN A 48 12.18 11.92 6.37
N GLY A 49 12.52 11.94 5.08
CA GLY A 49 13.80 11.45 4.55
C GLY A 49 13.91 9.92 4.37
N GLY A 50 12.88 9.17 4.72
CA GLY A 50 12.84 7.71 4.51
C GLY A 50 12.28 7.31 3.15
N TRP A 51 12.22 6.00 2.90
CA TRP A 51 11.65 5.40 1.70
C TRP A 51 10.37 4.63 2.00
N ARG A 52 9.43 4.67 1.07
CA ARG A 52 8.21 3.83 1.06
C ARG A 52 8.29 2.86 -0.10
N LEU A 53 8.11 1.57 0.18
CA LEU A 53 7.94 0.55 -0.85
C LEU A 53 6.54 0.68 -1.45
N ILE A 54 6.45 0.60 -2.77
CA ILE A 54 5.18 0.65 -3.51
C ILE A 54 5.13 -0.48 -4.52
N SER A 55 3.96 -1.08 -4.69
CA SER A 55 3.65 -2.04 -5.75
C SER A 55 2.80 -1.39 -6.82
N HIS A 56 3.12 -1.62 -8.09
CA HIS A 56 2.41 -1.02 -9.22
C HIS A 56 1.30 -1.95 -9.69
N LEU A 57 0.10 -1.76 -9.16
CA LEU A 57 -1.06 -2.60 -9.45
C LEU A 57 -1.79 -2.21 -10.76
N SER A 58 -1.33 -1.17 -11.47
CA SER A 58 -1.85 -0.74 -12.78
C SER A 58 -0.86 -1.01 -13.92
N SER A 59 -0.02 -2.05 -13.81
CA SER A 59 0.93 -2.44 -14.84
C SER A 59 0.99 -3.98 -14.96
N PRO A 60 1.05 -4.51 -16.21
CA PRO A 60 0.92 -3.80 -17.48
C PRO A 60 -0.51 -3.29 -17.72
N PHE A 61 -0.65 -2.25 -18.55
CA PHE A 61 -1.96 -1.69 -18.90
C PHE A 61 -2.82 -2.72 -19.65
N GLY A 62 -4.09 -2.83 -19.31
CA GLY A 62 -5.05 -3.78 -19.89
C GLY A 62 -5.02 -5.18 -19.26
N GLU A 63 -3.98 -5.51 -18.49
CA GLU A 63 -3.81 -6.81 -17.82
C GLU A 63 -3.40 -6.66 -16.35
N SER A 64 -3.49 -5.47 -15.80
CA SER A 64 -3.08 -5.19 -14.42
C SER A 64 -4.14 -5.64 -13.41
N VAL A 65 -3.77 -5.72 -12.14
CA VAL A 65 -4.74 -6.03 -11.06
C VAL A 65 -5.90 -5.04 -11.08
N ASN A 66 -5.60 -3.75 -11.26
CA ASN A 66 -6.63 -2.71 -11.25
C ASN A 66 -7.58 -2.76 -12.47
N ASP A 67 -7.14 -3.32 -13.61
CA ASP A 67 -8.00 -3.45 -14.80
C ASP A 67 -9.13 -4.48 -14.60
N PHE A 68 -8.97 -5.40 -13.65
CA PHE A 68 -9.98 -6.41 -13.29
C PHE A 68 -10.86 -6.02 -12.10
N ILE A 69 -10.64 -4.84 -11.53
CA ILE A 69 -11.45 -4.32 -10.42
C ILE A 69 -12.56 -3.44 -11.00
N ASP A 70 -13.81 -3.81 -10.78
CA ASP A 70 -14.96 -2.98 -11.16
C ASP A 70 -14.99 -1.73 -10.24
N PRO A 71 -14.82 -0.51 -10.78
CA PRO A 71 -14.86 0.73 -9.99
C PRO A 71 -16.18 0.91 -9.23
N ASN A 72 -17.28 0.39 -9.75
CA ASN A 72 -18.60 0.50 -9.12
C ASN A 72 -18.70 -0.34 -7.83
N LEU A 73 -17.95 -1.46 -7.77
CA LEU A 73 -17.90 -2.33 -6.60
C LEU A 73 -16.85 -1.91 -5.58
N CYS A 74 -15.87 -1.10 -5.99
CA CYS A 74 -14.68 -0.74 -5.18
C CYS A 74 -14.55 0.76 -4.92
N SER A 75 -15.58 1.56 -5.23
CA SER A 75 -15.58 2.97 -4.90
C SER A 75 -15.72 3.18 -3.39
N VAL A 76 -14.83 3.99 -2.84
CA VAL A 76 -14.85 4.36 -1.41
C VAL A 76 -15.28 5.81 -1.30
N SER A 77 -16.31 6.05 -0.50
CA SER A 77 -16.71 7.39 -0.14
C SER A 77 -16.03 7.80 1.18
N TYR A 78 -15.31 8.90 1.17
CA TYR A 78 -14.67 9.44 2.35
C TYR A 78 -15.53 10.52 2.98
N SER A 79 -15.66 10.51 4.31
CA SER A 79 -16.26 11.63 5.04
C SER A 79 -15.39 12.88 4.86
N ARG A 80 -16.03 13.99 4.54
CA ARG A 80 -15.38 15.28 4.38
C ARG A 80 -15.21 15.94 5.76
N PHE A 81 -14.32 16.91 5.86
CA PHE A 81 -14.12 17.66 7.08
C PHE A 81 -15.41 18.40 7.52
N ASP A 82 -16.17 18.90 6.54
CA ASP A 82 -17.45 19.57 6.76
C ASP A 82 -18.49 18.63 7.42
N ASP A 83 -18.51 17.34 7.03
CA ASP A 83 -19.40 16.33 7.64
C ASP A 83 -19.09 16.12 9.11
N VAL A 84 -17.80 16.20 9.48
CA VAL A 84 -17.36 16.11 10.88
C VAL A 84 -17.81 17.34 11.67
N ILE A 85 -17.64 18.54 11.11
CA ILE A 85 -18.09 19.80 11.73
C ILE A 85 -19.59 19.77 11.98
N GLU A 86 -20.38 19.39 10.96
CA GLU A 86 -21.85 19.29 11.08
C GLU A 86 -22.26 18.32 12.20
N LYS A 87 -21.59 17.15 12.29
CA LYS A 87 -21.85 16.20 13.38
C LYS A 87 -21.51 16.77 14.75
N ILE A 88 -20.40 17.49 14.90
CA ILE A 88 -20.01 18.14 16.16
C ILE A 88 -21.05 19.18 16.57
N GLN A 89 -21.50 19.99 15.61
CA GLN A 89 -22.55 21.02 15.85
C GLN A 89 -23.86 20.38 16.32
N LYS A 90 -24.27 19.27 15.69
CA LYS A 90 -25.50 18.53 16.08
C LYS A 90 -25.39 17.88 17.47
N LEU A 91 -24.21 17.38 17.84
CA LEU A 91 -23.99 16.76 19.16
C LEU A 91 -23.84 17.77 20.28
N GLY A 92 -23.51 19.03 19.99
CA GLY A 92 -23.47 20.12 20.90
C GLY A 92 -22.21 20.22 21.76
N LYS A 93 -22.29 21.06 22.80
CA LYS A 93 -21.17 21.30 23.73
C LYS A 93 -20.83 20.03 24.50
N SER A 94 -19.54 19.86 24.80
CA SER A 94 -19.00 18.69 25.54
C SER A 94 -18.93 17.39 24.73
N THR A 95 -19.03 17.44 23.40
CA THR A 95 -18.80 16.29 22.52
C THR A 95 -17.39 15.75 22.71
N LYS A 96 -17.26 14.45 22.99
CA LYS A 96 -15.97 13.77 23.07
C LYS A 96 -15.54 13.32 21.69
N LEU A 97 -14.33 13.69 21.28
CA LEU A 97 -13.73 13.27 20.00
C LEU A 97 -12.62 12.26 20.27
N GLY A 98 -12.61 11.18 19.48
CA GLY A 98 -11.55 10.18 19.49
C GLY A 98 -10.93 10.03 18.10
N LYS A 99 -9.61 9.92 18.04
CA LYS A 99 -8.87 9.56 16.82
C LYS A 99 -8.16 8.23 17.04
N LYS A 100 -8.31 7.31 16.08
CA LYS A 100 -7.57 6.05 16.06
C LYS A 100 -6.96 5.83 14.69
N ASP A 101 -5.64 5.73 14.64
CA ASP A 101 -4.92 5.35 13.44
C ASP A 101 -4.66 3.84 13.46
N PHE A 102 -5.10 3.14 12.42
CA PHE A 102 -4.81 1.72 12.26
C PHE A 102 -3.47 1.56 11.55
N LYS A 103 -2.47 1.01 12.24
CA LYS A 103 -1.10 0.83 11.69
C LYS A 103 -0.95 -0.37 10.75
N TRP A 104 -1.95 -1.23 10.62
CA TRP A 104 -1.78 -2.54 10.00
C TRP A 104 -2.95 -2.91 9.08
N ILE A 105 -2.84 -2.59 7.81
CA ILE A 105 -3.65 -3.22 6.75
C ILE A 105 -2.78 -3.30 5.49
N SER A 106 -1.98 -4.34 5.34
CA SER A 106 -1.50 -4.83 4.03
C SER A 106 -0.63 -6.07 4.20
N PHE A 107 -1.04 -7.17 3.65
CA PHE A 107 -0.17 -8.29 3.36
C PHE A 107 0.22 -8.23 1.89
N ILE A 108 1.52 -8.10 1.61
CA ILE A 108 2.04 -8.14 0.25
C ILE A 108 3.13 -9.20 0.22
N ALA A 109 2.97 -10.20 -0.64
CA ALA A 109 4.04 -11.16 -0.94
C ALA A 109 4.91 -10.61 -2.07
N PHE A 110 6.23 -10.60 -1.92
CA PHE A 110 7.18 -10.22 -2.94
C PHE A 110 8.01 -11.42 -3.38
N ILE A 111 8.25 -11.50 -4.68
CA ILE A 111 9.16 -12.45 -5.29
C ILE A 111 10.36 -11.66 -5.77
N SER A 112 11.55 -12.10 -5.37
CA SER A 112 12.82 -11.61 -5.89
C SER A 112 13.26 -12.51 -7.05
N TRP A 113 13.78 -11.90 -8.10
CA TRP A 113 14.48 -12.53 -9.23
C TRP A 113 15.97 -12.30 -9.09
#